data_edfe494e0f4902bed38eea1fcaaeeda1
#
_entry.id   edfe494e0f4902bed38eea1fcaaeeda1
#
_cell.length_a   1.000
_cell.length_b   1.000
_cell.length_c   1.000
_cell.angle_alpha   90.00
_cell.angle_beta   90.00
_cell.angle_gamma   90.00
#
_symmetry.space_group_name_H-M   'P 1'
#
loop_
_entity.id
_entity.type
_entity.pdbx_description
1 polymer ?
#
loop_
_entity_poly.entity_id
_entity_poly.type
_entity_poly.pdbx_seq_one_letter_code
_entity_poly.pdbx_strand_id
1 'polypeptide(L)'
;MSLGLYLHIPYCFSKCRYCDFYSAPGQRSVPRAYVDALLRELSRFAPDAPLRPDTLYFGGGTPSLLDPADAARLIAAAQPLPGAEITLEANPETVTEDSLRAFREAGANRISFGVQSARDSQLKTLGRPHTAKQARAAFAAARRAGFENISGDIMLALPHYTQAEFDETLELIEDGGAAHISAYLLKIEPDSAFGRTPPEGLPTSDEAADFYLYAVEQLEHHGYRQYEISNFARPGYEGKHNLIYWDCGDYLGIGPAAHSCMGGKRFYYPADTEAFLRDEAAPVMDGGCGAEDYLILQLRLRKGLSLDEYKKRYGREFSTAQLAFVKNCVKSGYANFDGHTLALTPAGLIVQNSILAELL
;
A
#
# COMPACT_ATOMS: atom_id res chain seq x y z
N MET A 1 18.84 2.21 11.86
CA MET A 1 18.07 1.67 10.72
C MET A 1 16.61 1.89 11.02
N SER A 2 15.81 2.29 10.03
CA SER A 2 14.37 2.47 10.22
C SER A 2 13.68 1.11 10.31
N LEU A 3 12.68 1.00 11.17
CA LEU A 3 11.86 -0.21 11.35
C LEU A 3 10.40 0.10 11.02
N GLY A 4 9.83 -0.66 10.09
CA GLY A 4 8.38 -0.67 9.84
C GLY A 4 7.71 -1.78 10.65
N LEU A 5 6.59 -1.49 11.30
CA LEU A 5 5.72 -2.50 11.90
C LEU A 5 4.40 -2.53 11.15
N TYR A 6 4.04 -3.70 10.61
CA TYR A 6 2.76 -3.94 9.95
C TYR A 6 1.90 -4.89 10.77
N LEU A 7 0.68 -4.50 11.09
CA LEU A 7 -0.30 -5.34 11.76
C LEU A 7 -1.42 -5.69 10.78
N HIS A 8 -1.52 -6.96 10.44
CA HIS A 8 -2.56 -7.45 9.54
C HIS A 8 -3.88 -7.65 10.27
N ILE A 9 -4.95 -7.04 9.76
CA ILE A 9 -6.30 -7.17 10.30
C ILE A 9 -7.18 -7.87 9.25
N PRO A 10 -7.35 -9.21 9.32
CA PRO A 10 -7.98 -10.01 8.25
C PRO A 10 -9.51 -9.98 8.26
N TYR A 11 -10.13 -8.93 8.75
CA TYR A 11 -11.59 -8.84 8.87
C TYR A 11 -12.16 -7.80 7.92
N CYS A 12 -13.23 -8.17 7.19
CA CYS A 12 -13.94 -7.28 6.28
C CYS A 12 -15.44 -7.36 6.52
N PHE A 13 -16.14 -6.24 6.32
CA PHE A 13 -17.60 -6.25 6.26
C PHE A 13 -18.11 -7.07 5.06
N SER A 14 -17.51 -6.86 3.88
CA SER A 14 -17.76 -7.62 2.67
C SER A 14 -16.48 -7.86 1.88
N LYS A 15 -16.44 -8.88 1.03
CA LYS A 15 -15.31 -9.14 0.12
C LYS A 15 -15.56 -8.44 -1.19
N CYS A 16 -14.69 -7.50 -1.57
CA CYS A 16 -14.71 -6.85 -2.87
C CYS A 16 -14.42 -7.87 -3.98
N ARG A 17 -15.01 -7.69 -5.18
CA ARG A 17 -14.91 -8.68 -6.26
C ARG A 17 -13.51 -8.84 -6.86
N TYR A 18 -12.68 -7.80 -6.76
CA TYR A 18 -11.30 -7.78 -7.27
C TYR A 18 -10.25 -8.20 -6.23
N CYS A 19 -10.63 -8.22 -4.93
CA CYS A 19 -9.67 -8.34 -3.84
C CYS A 19 -9.22 -9.78 -3.63
N ASP A 20 -7.90 -9.98 -3.63
CA ASP A 20 -7.21 -11.23 -3.31
C ASP A 20 -6.55 -11.21 -1.92
N PHE A 21 -6.55 -10.09 -1.22
CA PHE A 21 -5.99 -10.00 0.13
C PHE A 21 -6.62 -11.02 1.06
N TYR A 22 -5.79 -11.64 1.88
CA TYR A 22 -6.26 -12.56 2.90
C TYR A 22 -7.19 -11.84 3.88
N SER A 23 -8.48 -12.16 3.84
CA SER A 23 -9.50 -11.56 4.70
C SER A 23 -10.75 -12.41 4.82
N ALA A 24 -11.39 -12.37 6.00
CA ALA A 24 -12.64 -13.02 6.33
C ALA A 24 -13.81 -12.02 6.21
N PRO A 25 -14.73 -12.18 5.24
CA PRO A 25 -15.88 -11.30 5.08
C PRO A 25 -16.98 -11.59 6.11
N GLY A 26 -17.98 -10.68 6.19
CA GLY A 26 -19.15 -10.82 7.06
C GLY A 26 -18.92 -10.36 8.49
N GLN A 27 -17.82 -9.68 8.75
CA GLN A 27 -17.46 -9.20 10.09
C GLN A 27 -17.83 -7.72 10.25
N ARG A 28 -18.29 -7.35 11.44
CA ARG A 28 -18.63 -5.96 11.81
C ARG A 28 -17.67 -5.36 12.84
N SER A 29 -16.80 -6.18 13.41
CA SER A 29 -15.79 -5.80 14.39
C SER A 29 -14.66 -6.82 14.38
N VAL A 30 -13.51 -6.44 14.88
CA VAL A 30 -12.38 -7.34 15.12
C VAL A 30 -12.58 -8.01 16.49
N PRO A 31 -12.53 -9.35 16.60
CA PRO A 31 -12.65 -10.04 17.88
C PRO A 31 -11.50 -9.67 18.81
N ARG A 32 -11.80 -9.43 20.09
CA ARG A 32 -10.77 -9.11 21.09
C ARG A 32 -9.71 -10.21 21.24
N ALA A 33 -10.09 -11.47 21.08
CA ALA A 33 -9.14 -12.59 21.07
C ALA A 33 -8.07 -12.45 19.97
N TYR A 34 -8.43 -11.84 18.84
CA TYR A 34 -7.46 -11.55 17.76
C TYR A 34 -6.49 -10.44 18.16
N VAL A 35 -6.98 -9.39 18.79
CA VAL A 35 -6.12 -8.32 19.32
C VAL A 35 -5.16 -8.86 20.38
N ASP A 36 -5.65 -9.72 21.27
CA ASP A 36 -4.82 -10.38 22.29
C ASP A 36 -3.76 -11.31 21.65
N ALA A 37 -4.07 -11.97 20.53
CA ALA A 37 -3.10 -12.74 19.76
C ALA A 37 -2.02 -11.84 19.12
N LEU A 38 -2.38 -10.69 18.56
CA LEU A 38 -1.41 -9.71 18.05
C LEU A 38 -0.49 -9.18 19.17
N LEU A 39 -1.04 -8.88 20.33
CA LEU A 39 -0.26 -8.43 21.52
C LEU A 39 0.71 -9.51 21.99
N ARG A 40 0.28 -10.77 22.00
CA ARG A 40 1.15 -11.92 22.30
C ARG A 40 2.33 -12.01 21.34
N GLU A 41 2.08 -11.89 20.04
CA GLU A 41 3.15 -11.91 19.03
C GLU A 41 4.08 -10.68 19.15
N LEU A 42 3.53 -9.48 19.37
CA LEU A 42 4.36 -8.30 19.63
C LEU A 42 5.33 -8.53 20.78
N SER A 43 4.86 -9.14 21.88
CA SER A 43 5.71 -9.43 23.04
C SER A 43 6.82 -10.46 22.75
N ARG A 44 6.60 -11.38 21.81
CA ARG A 44 7.62 -12.37 21.37
C ARG A 44 8.76 -11.74 20.61
N PHE A 45 8.47 -10.74 19.78
CA PHE A 45 9.49 -9.99 19.02
C PHE A 45 10.18 -8.92 19.85
N ALA A 46 9.66 -8.60 21.02
CA ALA A 46 10.18 -7.56 21.93
C ALA A 46 10.26 -8.06 23.39
N PRO A 47 10.93 -9.20 23.67
CA PRO A 47 10.92 -9.79 25.01
C PRO A 47 11.64 -8.92 26.06
N ASP A 48 12.72 -8.25 25.67
CA ASP A 48 13.60 -7.52 26.61
C ASP A 48 13.55 -5.99 26.44
N ALA A 49 13.10 -5.52 25.25
CA ALA A 49 13.06 -4.10 24.94
C ALA A 49 11.98 -3.82 23.88
N PRO A 50 11.30 -2.66 23.90
CA PRO A 50 10.27 -2.31 22.93
C PRO A 50 10.81 -2.22 21.50
N LEU A 51 9.96 -2.54 20.50
CA LEU A 51 10.30 -2.50 19.06
C LEU A 51 10.68 -1.09 18.59
N ARG A 52 9.98 -0.06 19.08
CA ARG A 52 10.17 1.35 18.73
C ARG A 52 10.19 1.61 17.22
N PRO A 53 9.16 1.20 16.46
CA PRO A 53 9.16 1.36 15.02
C PRO A 53 9.06 2.83 14.61
N ASP A 54 9.67 3.16 13.46
CA ASP A 54 9.54 4.46 12.78
C ASP A 54 8.16 4.61 12.12
N THR A 55 7.54 3.47 11.75
CA THR A 55 6.20 3.45 11.20
C THR A 55 5.40 2.27 11.74
N LEU A 56 4.12 2.49 12.04
CA LEU A 56 3.15 1.45 12.37
C LEU A 56 1.98 1.49 11.39
N TYR A 57 1.68 0.38 10.76
CA TYR A 57 0.66 0.30 9.72
C TYR A 57 -0.37 -0.78 10.07
N PHE A 58 -1.61 -0.37 10.24
CA PHE A 58 -2.76 -1.27 10.33
C PHE A 58 -3.36 -1.45 8.95
N GLY A 59 -3.19 -2.63 8.37
CA GLY A 59 -3.63 -2.93 7.00
C GLY A 59 -4.29 -4.30 6.87
N GLY A 60 -4.66 -4.66 5.64
CA GLY A 60 -5.15 -5.98 5.27
C GLY A 60 -6.59 -6.03 4.80
N GLY A 61 -7.53 -6.43 5.63
CA GLY A 61 -8.96 -6.44 5.33
C GLY A 61 -9.58 -5.05 5.49
N THR A 62 -10.00 -4.74 6.71
CA THR A 62 -10.59 -3.44 7.06
C THR A 62 -10.21 -3.07 8.49
N PRO A 63 -9.02 -2.49 8.70
CA PRO A 63 -8.52 -2.15 10.04
C PRO A 63 -9.41 -1.21 10.85
N SER A 64 -10.20 -0.36 10.19
CA SER A 64 -11.18 0.51 10.86
C SER A 64 -12.36 -0.23 11.52
N LEU A 65 -12.43 -1.56 11.42
CA LEU A 65 -13.31 -2.41 12.23
C LEU A 65 -12.76 -2.71 13.63
N LEU A 66 -11.50 -2.32 13.92
CA LEU A 66 -10.97 -2.35 15.28
C LEU A 66 -11.77 -1.44 16.20
N ASP A 67 -11.90 -1.83 17.47
CA ASP A 67 -12.25 -0.88 18.51
C ASP A 67 -11.07 0.10 18.71
N PRO A 68 -11.29 1.42 18.74
CA PRO A 68 -10.21 2.39 18.95
C PRO A 68 -9.40 2.15 20.25
N ALA A 69 -10.04 1.62 21.30
CA ALA A 69 -9.33 1.26 22.52
C ALA A 69 -8.38 0.06 22.31
N ASP A 70 -8.74 -0.90 21.46
CA ASP A 70 -7.85 -2.00 21.08
C ASP A 70 -6.72 -1.54 20.17
N ALA A 71 -6.97 -0.59 19.25
CA ALA A 71 -5.90 0.08 18.49
C ALA A 71 -4.92 0.80 19.44
N ALA A 72 -5.41 1.52 20.45
CA ALA A 72 -4.58 2.16 21.46
C ALA A 72 -3.70 1.16 22.22
N ARG A 73 -4.23 -0.03 22.58
CA ARG A 73 -3.46 -1.12 23.23
C ARG A 73 -2.31 -1.62 22.34
N LEU A 74 -2.59 -1.81 21.04
CA LEU A 74 -1.58 -2.26 20.07
C LEU A 74 -0.49 -1.20 19.85
N ILE A 75 -0.87 0.08 19.71
CA ILE A 75 0.06 1.20 19.60
C ILE A 75 0.94 1.33 20.86
N ALA A 76 0.32 1.22 22.05
CA ALA A 76 1.05 1.27 23.31
C ALA A 76 2.04 0.09 23.47
N ALA A 77 1.66 -1.11 23.00
CA ALA A 77 2.55 -2.28 23.03
C ALA A 77 3.72 -2.15 22.04
N ALA A 78 3.49 -1.59 20.87
CA ALA A 78 4.53 -1.35 19.84
C ALA A 78 5.52 -0.26 20.25
N GLN A 79 5.10 0.72 21.07
CA GLN A 79 5.89 1.88 21.52
C GLN A 79 6.60 2.59 20.37
N PRO A 80 5.89 3.08 19.35
CA PRO A 80 6.52 3.72 18.19
C PRO A 80 7.36 4.94 18.62
N LEU A 81 8.37 5.26 17.82
CA LEU A 81 9.22 6.43 18.05
C LEU A 81 8.40 7.73 18.03
N PRO A 82 8.83 8.78 18.77
CA PRO A 82 8.23 10.09 18.65
C PRO A 82 8.24 10.57 17.18
N GLY A 83 7.08 10.96 16.64
CA GLY A 83 6.94 11.37 15.24
C GLY A 83 6.84 10.21 14.24
N ALA A 84 6.68 8.97 14.71
CA ALA A 84 6.39 7.82 13.85
C ALA A 84 5.11 8.03 13.03
N GLU A 85 5.10 7.53 11.79
CA GLU A 85 3.88 7.46 11.00
C GLU A 85 3.03 6.28 11.47
N ILE A 86 1.81 6.56 11.94
CA ILE A 86 0.86 5.54 12.39
C ILE A 86 -0.35 5.58 11.46
N THR A 87 -0.40 4.63 10.53
CA THR A 87 -1.42 4.55 9.48
C THR A 87 -2.54 3.59 9.87
N LEU A 88 -3.79 4.01 9.62
CA LEU A 88 -4.98 3.16 9.67
C LEU A 88 -5.62 3.12 8.28
N GLU A 89 -5.79 1.94 7.70
CA GLU A 89 -6.66 1.76 6.54
C GLU A 89 -8.13 1.73 6.97
N ALA A 90 -8.97 2.36 6.17
CA ALA A 90 -10.39 2.48 6.46
C ALA A 90 -11.25 2.39 5.19
N ASN A 91 -12.44 1.83 5.34
CA ASN A 91 -13.47 1.96 4.32
C ASN A 91 -14.45 3.08 4.72
N PRO A 92 -14.97 3.87 3.75
CA PRO A 92 -15.88 4.98 4.05
C PRO A 92 -17.11 4.61 4.87
N GLU A 93 -17.63 3.39 4.70
CA GLU A 93 -18.83 2.89 5.41
C GLU A 93 -18.55 2.40 6.83
N THR A 94 -17.29 2.25 7.23
CA THR A 94 -16.92 1.69 8.54
C THR A 94 -16.54 2.73 9.59
N VAL A 95 -16.54 3.99 9.22
CA VAL A 95 -16.08 5.08 10.10
C VAL A 95 -17.17 6.11 10.38
N THR A 96 -17.08 6.70 11.56
CA THR A 96 -17.82 7.90 11.98
C THR A 96 -16.84 8.97 12.46
N GLU A 97 -17.28 10.20 12.64
CA GLU A 97 -16.42 11.25 13.21
C GLU A 97 -15.92 10.87 14.60
N ASP A 98 -16.79 10.28 15.43
CA ASP A 98 -16.43 9.87 16.80
C ASP A 98 -15.40 8.74 16.78
N SER A 99 -15.59 7.71 15.93
CA SER A 99 -14.59 6.62 15.81
C SER A 99 -13.24 7.14 15.28
N LEU A 100 -13.26 8.06 14.31
CA LEU A 100 -12.04 8.67 13.77
C LEU A 100 -11.32 9.53 14.80
N ARG A 101 -12.06 10.29 15.62
CA ARG A 101 -11.50 11.06 16.73
C ARG A 101 -10.84 10.12 17.75
N ALA A 102 -11.52 9.03 18.11
CA ALA A 102 -10.97 8.05 19.03
C ALA A 102 -9.70 7.35 18.48
N PHE A 103 -9.64 7.02 17.18
CA PHE A 103 -8.41 6.52 16.55
C PHE A 103 -7.29 7.57 16.55
N ARG A 104 -7.63 8.84 16.33
CA ARG A 104 -6.65 9.93 16.38
C ARG A 104 -6.09 10.11 17.79
N GLU A 105 -6.93 10.03 18.82
CA GLU A 105 -6.56 10.07 20.24
C GLU A 105 -5.74 8.83 20.64
N ALA A 106 -6.05 7.65 20.07
CA ALA A 106 -5.26 6.44 20.24
C ALA A 106 -3.83 6.54 19.68
N GLY A 107 -3.57 7.53 18.80
CA GLY A 107 -2.25 7.80 18.24
C GLY A 107 -2.15 7.67 16.72
N ALA A 108 -3.20 7.20 16.01
CA ALA A 108 -3.19 7.20 14.55
C ALA A 108 -3.04 8.63 14.01
N ASN A 109 -2.09 8.85 13.10
CA ASN A 109 -1.83 10.19 12.53
C ASN A 109 -1.90 10.24 11.01
N ARG A 110 -2.11 9.08 10.36
CA ARG A 110 -2.39 8.94 8.93
C ARG A 110 -3.58 8.01 8.74
N ILE A 111 -4.49 8.35 7.81
CA ILE A 111 -5.62 7.50 7.44
C ILE A 111 -5.66 7.32 5.93
N SER A 112 -5.93 6.08 5.45
CA SER A 112 -6.12 5.78 4.02
C SER A 112 -7.52 5.26 3.79
N PHE A 113 -8.27 5.92 2.88
CA PHE A 113 -9.63 5.53 2.54
C PHE A 113 -9.67 4.79 1.20
N GLY A 114 -10.20 3.57 1.22
CA GLY A 114 -10.51 2.82 0.01
C GLY A 114 -11.71 3.39 -0.74
N VAL A 115 -11.53 4.48 -1.47
CA VAL A 115 -12.58 5.17 -2.24
C VAL A 115 -12.90 4.42 -3.53
N GLN A 116 -11.91 4.12 -4.30
CA GLN A 116 -11.87 3.41 -5.59
C GLN A 116 -12.52 4.18 -6.74
N SER A 117 -13.70 4.77 -6.57
CA SER A 117 -14.40 5.56 -7.59
C SER A 117 -15.42 6.51 -6.96
N ALA A 118 -15.67 7.65 -7.60
CA ALA A 118 -16.77 8.56 -7.29
C ALA A 118 -18.09 8.17 -7.96
N ARG A 119 -18.11 7.06 -8.71
CA ARG A 119 -19.31 6.56 -9.40
C ARG A 119 -19.91 5.36 -8.67
N ASP A 120 -21.14 5.49 -8.17
CA ASP A 120 -21.84 4.41 -7.47
C ASP A 120 -22.04 3.18 -8.35
N SER A 121 -22.16 3.32 -9.68
CA SER A 121 -22.21 2.20 -10.64
C SER A 121 -20.90 1.41 -10.63
N GLN A 122 -19.75 2.08 -10.65
CA GLN A 122 -18.45 1.44 -10.57
C GLN A 122 -18.23 0.78 -9.20
N LEU A 123 -18.59 1.45 -8.10
CA LEU A 123 -18.53 0.88 -6.76
C LEU A 123 -19.34 -0.41 -6.66
N LYS A 124 -20.55 -0.44 -7.23
CA LYS A 124 -21.39 -1.65 -7.29
C LYS A 124 -20.73 -2.76 -8.12
N THR A 125 -20.13 -2.44 -9.25
CA THR A 125 -19.38 -3.41 -10.09
C THR A 125 -18.22 -4.01 -9.30
N LEU A 126 -17.47 -3.20 -8.56
CA LEU A 126 -16.36 -3.63 -7.68
C LEU A 126 -16.84 -4.41 -6.44
N GLY A 127 -18.14 -4.42 -6.13
CA GLY A 127 -18.69 -5.02 -4.91
C GLY A 127 -18.38 -4.20 -3.64
N ARG A 128 -18.20 -2.87 -3.80
CA ARG A 128 -18.01 -1.96 -2.66
C ARG A 128 -19.37 -1.63 -2.04
N PRO A 129 -19.50 -1.68 -0.69
CA PRO A 129 -20.76 -1.39 -0.02
C PRO A 129 -21.03 0.11 0.18
N HIS A 130 -20.04 0.97 0.07
CA HIS A 130 -20.19 2.41 0.22
C HIS A 130 -20.60 3.10 -1.08
N THR A 131 -21.06 4.34 -0.95
CA THR A 131 -21.37 5.27 -2.03
C THR A 131 -20.40 6.43 -2.08
N ALA A 132 -20.33 7.15 -3.20
CA ALA A 132 -19.53 8.38 -3.32
C ALA A 132 -19.92 9.43 -2.25
N LYS A 133 -21.21 9.52 -1.87
CA LYS A 133 -21.67 10.38 -0.77
C LYS A 133 -21.05 9.98 0.57
N GLN A 134 -20.95 8.69 0.86
CA GLN A 134 -20.32 8.21 2.08
C GLN A 134 -18.80 8.45 2.06
N ALA A 135 -18.15 8.32 0.91
CA ALA A 135 -16.73 8.67 0.77
C ALA A 135 -16.49 10.16 1.10
N ARG A 136 -17.26 11.08 0.52
CA ARG A 136 -17.18 12.52 0.85
C ARG A 136 -17.40 12.77 2.35
N ALA A 137 -18.38 12.12 2.95
CA ALA A 137 -18.66 12.24 4.38
C ALA A 137 -17.51 11.73 5.26
N ALA A 138 -16.85 10.64 4.87
CA ALA A 138 -15.70 10.07 5.59
C ALA A 138 -14.49 11.01 5.58
N PHE A 139 -14.15 11.62 4.44
CA PHE A 139 -13.10 12.63 4.36
C PHE A 139 -13.41 13.86 5.26
N ALA A 140 -14.63 14.37 5.17
CA ALA A 140 -15.04 15.50 6.00
C ALA A 140 -14.99 15.16 7.50
N ALA A 141 -15.39 13.94 7.89
CA ALA A 141 -15.29 13.44 9.26
C ALA A 141 -13.83 13.30 9.72
N ALA A 142 -12.93 12.79 8.88
CA ALA A 142 -11.51 12.66 9.19
C ALA A 142 -10.86 14.03 9.45
N ARG A 143 -11.16 15.02 8.63
CA ARG A 143 -10.69 16.39 8.86
C ARG A 143 -11.20 16.98 10.18
N ARG A 144 -12.48 16.81 10.49
CA ARG A 144 -13.05 17.26 11.79
C ARG A 144 -12.49 16.52 12.98
N ALA A 145 -12.11 15.25 12.79
CA ALA A 145 -11.41 14.46 13.80
C ALA A 145 -9.93 14.83 13.98
N GLY A 146 -9.39 15.76 13.16
CA GLY A 146 -8.02 16.26 13.27
C GLY A 146 -6.96 15.48 12.51
N PHE A 147 -7.35 14.68 11.50
CA PHE A 147 -6.38 14.09 10.57
C PHE A 147 -5.96 15.13 9.53
N GLU A 148 -4.65 15.35 9.41
CA GLU A 148 -4.02 16.18 8.38
C GLU A 148 -3.41 15.34 7.26
N ASN A 149 -2.92 14.13 7.59
CA ASN A 149 -2.37 13.18 6.62
C ASN A 149 -3.46 12.18 6.23
N ILE A 150 -4.18 12.52 5.15
CA ILE A 150 -5.27 11.71 4.61
C ILE A 150 -4.88 11.22 3.23
N SER A 151 -5.10 9.92 2.98
CA SER A 151 -4.91 9.28 1.69
C SER A 151 -6.25 8.81 1.13
N GLY A 152 -6.39 8.85 -0.20
CA GLY A 152 -7.50 8.22 -0.92
C GLY A 152 -6.99 7.23 -1.94
N ASP A 153 -7.58 6.04 -2.01
CA ASP A 153 -7.21 5.02 -2.98
C ASP A 153 -8.16 5.09 -4.17
N ILE A 154 -7.61 5.10 -5.39
CA ILE A 154 -8.32 5.10 -6.68
C ILE A 154 -7.98 3.82 -7.43
N MET A 155 -8.98 3.19 -8.01
CA MET A 155 -8.77 2.10 -8.96
C MET A 155 -8.88 2.61 -10.38
N LEU A 156 -7.82 2.38 -11.17
CA LEU A 156 -7.69 2.77 -12.56
C LEU A 156 -8.13 1.64 -13.50
N ALA A 157 -8.47 1.98 -14.74
CA ALA A 157 -8.77 1.04 -15.81
C ALA A 157 -9.90 0.06 -15.43
N LEU A 158 -10.96 0.59 -14.82
CA LEU A 158 -12.19 -0.17 -14.49
C LEU A 158 -12.95 -0.56 -15.77
N PRO A 159 -13.90 -1.53 -15.69
CA PRO A 159 -14.77 -1.85 -16.81
C PRO A 159 -15.52 -0.62 -17.34
N HIS A 160 -15.46 -0.36 -18.65
CA HIS A 160 -16.08 0.79 -19.30
C HIS A 160 -15.67 2.16 -18.70
N TYR A 161 -14.50 2.24 -18.07
CA TYR A 161 -14.04 3.43 -17.34
C TYR A 161 -13.63 4.55 -18.30
N THR A 162 -14.05 5.76 -17.99
CA THR A 162 -13.73 6.95 -18.78
C THR A 162 -12.81 7.91 -18.02
N GLN A 163 -12.09 8.76 -18.74
CA GLN A 163 -11.26 9.81 -18.13
C GLN A 163 -12.09 10.73 -17.22
N ALA A 164 -13.31 11.10 -17.64
CA ALA A 164 -14.21 11.94 -16.84
C ALA A 164 -14.61 11.30 -15.50
N GLU A 165 -14.77 9.96 -15.43
CA GLU A 165 -15.04 9.27 -14.17
C GLU A 165 -13.83 9.25 -13.25
N PHE A 166 -12.61 9.20 -13.80
CA PHE A 166 -11.39 9.36 -13.04
C PHE A 166 -11.28 10.78 -12.49
N ASP A 167 -11.48 11.81 -13.33
CA ASP A 167 -11.41 13.22 -12.93
C ASP A 167 -12.38 13.52 -11.79
N GLU A 168 -13.63 13.04 -11.86
CA GLU A 168 -14.62 13.16 -10.77
C GLU A 168 -14.14 12.46 -9.48
N THR A 169 -13.41 11.35 -9.60
CA THR A 169 -12.87 10.64 -8.43
C THR A 169 -11.70 11.41 -7.82
N LEU A 170 -10.84 11.96 -8.66
CA LEU A 170 -9.73 12.82 -8.24
C LEU A 170 -10.25 14.08 -7.52
N GLU A 171 -11.25 14.77 -8.11
CA GLU A 171 -11.90 15.92 -7.49
C GLU A 171 -12.52 15.58 -6.12
N LEU A 172 -13.21 14.42 -6.01
CA LEU A 172 -13.78 13.99 -4.73
C LEU A 172 -12.70 13.88 -3.64
N ILE A 173 -11.56 13.31 -3.97
CA ILE A 173 -10.46 13.06 -3.02
C ILE A 173 -9.74 14.38 -2.71
N GLU A 174 -9.52 15.24 -3.69
CA GLU A 174 -8.91 16.56 -3.51
C GLU A 174 -9.78 17.48 -2.65
N ASP A 175 -11.08 17.58 -2.94
CA ASP A 175 -12.08 18.29 -2.12
C ASP A 175 -12.12 17.76 -0.69
N GLY A 176 -11.90 16.46 -0.53
CA GLY A 176 -11.74 15.78 0.75
C GLY A 176 -10.53 16.26 1.56
N GLY A 177 -9.58 16.95 0.94
CA GLY A 177 -8.35 17.45 1.53
C GLY A 177 -7.28 16.36 1.69
N ALA A 178 -7.30 15.33 0.84
CA ALA A 178 -6.24 14.32 0.84
C ALA A 178 -4.91 14.93 0.41
N ALA A 179 -3.85 14.53 1.10
CA ALA A 179 -2.47 14.90 0.76
C ALA A 179 -1.72 13.79 0.01
N HIS A 180 -2.34 12.62 -0.07
CA HIS A 180 -1.77 11.43 -0.70
C HIS A 180 -2.85 10.67 -1.49
N ILE A 181 -2.47 10.05 -2.60
CA ILE A 181 -3.34 9.22 -3.44
C ILE A 181 -2.59 7.94 -3.81
N SER A 182 -3.26 6.80 -3.60
CA SER A 182 -2.83 5.52 -4.15
C SER A 182 -3.68 5.21 -5.38
N ALA A 183 -3.06 5.09 -6.56
CA ALA A 183 -3.73 4.86 -7.82
C ALA A 183 -3.27 3.53 -8.42
N TYR A 184 -4.15 2.52 -8.39
CA TYR A 184 -3.84 1.15 -8.80
C TYR A 184 -4.56 0.79 -10.09
N LEU A 185 -3.84 0.24 -11.08
CA LEU A 185 -4.47 -0.46 -12.20
C LEU A 185 -5.22 -1.68 -11.68
N LEU A 186 -6.48 -1.86 -12.11
CA LEU A 186 -7.24 -3.06 -11.80
C LEU A 186 -6.52 -4.29 -12.36
N LYS A 187 -6.05 -5.15 -11.48
CA LYS A 187 -5.51 -6.45 -11.82
C LYS A 187 -6.55 -7.54 -11.53
N ILE A 188 -6.73 -8.44 -12.46
CA ILE A 188 -7.64 -9.58 -12.29
C ILE A 188 -6.84 -10.74 -11.68
N GLU A 189 -6.97 -10.91 -10.36
CA GLU A 189 -6.30 -12.00 -9.64
C GLU A 189 -7.12 -13.30 -9.75
N PRO A 190 -6.51 -14.45 -10.05
CA PRO A 190 -7.20 -15.71 -10.32
C PRO A 190 -8.16 -16.13 -9.20
N ASP A 191 -7.77 -15.91 -7.95
CA ASP A 191 -8.55 -16.33 -6.77
C ASP A 191 -9.63 -15.31 -6.35
N SER A 192 -9.68 -14.16 -7.00
CA SER A 192 -10.72 -13.16 -6.79
C SER A 192 -12.06 -13.55 -7.44
N ALA A 193 -13.16 -12.88 -7.09
CA ALA A 193 -14.43 -13.10 -7.78
C ALA A 193 -14.35 -12.67 -9.26
N PHE A 194 -13.59 -11.63 -9.58
CA PHE A 194 -13.33 -11.22 -10.96
C PHE A 194 -12.44 -12.21 -11.71
N GLY A 195 -11.53 -12.92 -11.05
CA GLY A 195 -10.75 -14.01 -11.65
C GLY A 195 -11.63 -15.18 -12.08
N ARG A 196 -12.62 -15.53 -11.27
CA ARG A 196 -13.59 -16.59 -11.59
C ARG A 196 -14.64 -16.17 -12.61
N THR A 197 -15.03 -14.90 -12.59
CA THR A 197 -16.06 -14.33 -13.50
C THR A 197 -15.67 -12.89 -13.84
N PRO A 198 -14.78 -12.71 -14.85
CA PRO A 198 -14.33 -11.38 -15.25
C PRO A 198 -15.51 -10.50 -15.69
N PRO A 199 -15.52 -9.21 -15.31
CA PRO A 199 -16.54 -8.28 -15.78
C PRO A 199 -16.36 -7.98 -17.27
N GLU A 200 -17.46 -7.68 -17.93
CA GLU A 200 -17.44 -7.19 -19.31
C GLU A 200 -16.89 -5.76 -19.38
N GLY A 201 -16.28 -5.40 -20.50
CA GLY A 201 -15.81 -4.04 -20.75
C GLY A 201 -14.48 -3.69 -20.06
N LEU A 202 -13.68 -4.70 -19.70
CA LEU A 202 -12.29 -4.48 -19.28
C LEU A 202 -11.50 -3.88 -20.44
N PRO A 203 -10.61 -2.89 -20.18
CA PRO A 203 -9.73 -2.37 -21.20
C PRO A 203 -8.68 -3.41 -21.63
N THR A 204 -8.18 -3.28 -22.83
CA THR A 204 -6.96 -3.96 -23.29
C THR A 204 -5.76 -3.47 -22.49
N SER A 205 -4.63 -4.19 -22.58
CA SER A 205 -3.39 -3.76 -21.92
C SER A 205 -2.90 -2.39 -22.38
N ASP A 206 -3.05 -2.08 -23.68
CA ASP A 206 -2.64 -0.78 -24.23
C ASP A 206 -3.57 0.34 -23.74
N GLU A 207 -4.89 0.12 -23.75
CA GLU A 207 -5.85 1.09 -23.19
C GLU A 207 -5.63 1.32 -21.67
N ALA A 208 -5.28 0.29 -20.92
CA ALA A 208 -4.95 0.41 -19.50
C ALA A 208 -3.64 1.20 -19.30
N ALA A 209 -2.64 1.00 -20.17
CA ALA A 209 -1.39 1.74 -20.16
C ALA A 209 -1.60 3.22 -20.47
N ASP A 210 -2.38 3.53 -21.51
CA ASP A 210 -2.74 4.91 -21.89
C ASP A 210 -3.52 5.59 -20.75
N PHE A 211 -4.43 4.86 -20.12
CA PHE A 211 -5.19 5.36 -18.97
C PHE A 211 -4.29 5.66 -17.76
N TYR A 212 -3.30 4.81 -17.48
CA TYR A 212 -2.33 5.06 -16.43
C TYR A 212 -1.52 6.33 -16.70
N LEU A 213 -1.04 6.54 -17.93
CA LEU A 213 -0.30 7.75 -18.28
C LEU A 213 -1.15 9.00 -18.14
N TYR A 214 -2.42 8.94 -18.57
CA TYR A 214 -3.38 10.02 -18.34
C TYR A 214 -3.55 10.31 -16.85
N ALA A 215 -3.75 9.26 -16.02
CA ALA A 215 -3.90 9.43 -14.59
C ALA A 215 -2.66 10.06 -13.92
N VAL A 216 -1.45 9.66 -14.32
CA VAL A 216 -0.19 10.26 -13.84
C VAL A 216 -0.16 11.75 -14.18
N GLU A 217 -0.48 12.13 -15.42
CA GLU A 217 -0.49 13.52 -15.88
C GLU A 217 -1.48 14.37 -15.07
N GLN A 218 -2.72 13.87 -14.88
CA GLN A 218 -3.74 14.60 -14.12
C GLN A 218 -3.35 14.72 -12.63
N LEU A 219 -2.86 13.66 -12.00
CA LEU A 219 -2.42 13.70 -10.62
C LEU A 219 -1.28 14.72 -10.41
N GLU A 220 -0.29 14.75 -11.31
CA GLU A 220 0.80 15.73 -11.26
C GLU A 220 0.28 17.17 -11.49
N HIS A 221 -0.68 17.35 -12.42
CA HIS A 221 -1.32 18.65 -12.67
C HIS A 221 -2.06 19.19 -11.42
N HIS A 222 -2.67 18.30 -10.65
CA HIS A 222 -3.34 18.61 -9.37
C HIS A 222 -2.36 18.69 -8.18
N GLY A 223 -1.03 18.62 -8.41
CA GLY A 223 0.00 18.80 -7.40
C GLY A 223 0.35 17.56 -6.59
N TYR A 224 -0.12 16.39 -6.99
CA TYR A 224 0.28 15.10 -6.42
C TYR A 224 1.45 14.53 -7.23
N ARG A 225 2.66 14.60 -6.69
CA ARG A 225 3.85 14.09 -7.35
C ARG A 225 3.95 12.58 -7.23
N GLN A 226 4.16 11.91 -8.35
CA GLN A 226 4.45 10.49 -8.33
C GLN A 226 5.79 10.24 -7.63
N TYR A 227 5.82 9.44 -6.57
CA TYR A 227 7.08 9.06 -5.89
C TYR A 227 7.42 7.57 -6.09
N GLU A 228 6.42 6.72 -6.41
CA GLU A 228 6.60 5.34 -6.84
C GLU A 228 5.45 4.93 -7.80
N ILE A 229 5.48 3.73 -8.34
CA ILE A 229 4.62 3.27 -9.44
C ILE A 229 3.11 3.51 -9.21
N SER A 230 2.62 3.38 -7.97
CA SER A 230 1.19 3.45 -7.63
C SER A 230 0.84 4.59 -6.68
N ASN A 231 1.82 5.31 -6.13
CA ASN A 231 1.56 6.29 -5.08
C ASN A 231 2.04 7.69 -5.46
N PHE A 232 1.18 8.64 -5.12
CA PHE A 232 1.31 10.06 -5.44
C PHE A 232 1.05 10.88 -4.17
N ALA A 233 1.83 11.93 -3.95
CA ALA A 233 1.69 12.74 -2.75
C ALA A 233 1.97 14.21 -3.01
N ARG A 234 1.37 15.08 -2.22
CA ARG A 234 1.88 16.43 -2.03
C ARG A 234 3.24 16.35 -1.32
N PRO A 235 4.18 17.27 -1.60
CA PRO A 235 5.52 17.21 -1.01
C PRO A 235 5.49 17.06 0.51
N GLY A 236 6.19 16.05 1.05
CA GLY A 236 6.28 15.76 2.48
C GLY A 236 5.20 14.80 3.02
N TYR A 237 4.28 14.31 2.16
CA TYR A 237 3.23 13.35 2.51
C TYR A 237 3.41 11.98 1.88
N GLU A 238 4.62 11.69 1.36
CA GLU A 238 4.97 10.37 0.86
C GLU A 238 4.82 9.32 1.98
N GLY A 239 4.21 8.17 1.66
CA GLY A 239 3.96 7.09 2.63
C GLY A 239 5.26 6.48 3.14
N LYS A 240 5.66 6.81 4.37
CA LYS A 240 6.95 6.38 4.95
C LYS A 240 7.04 4.87 5.11
N HIS A 241 5.93 4.22 5.45
CA HIS A 241 5.90 2.78 5.64
C HIS A 241 6.23 2.02 4.35
N ASN A 242 5.60 2.38 3.22
CA ASN A 242 5.87 1.76 1.92
C ASN A 242 7.29 2.04 1.43
N LEU A 243 7.84 3.22 1.73
CA LEU A 243 9.23 3.55 1.38
C LEU A 243 10.25 2.64 2.09
N ILE A 244 9.95 2.14 3.30
CA ILE A 244 10.81 1.14 3.98
C ILE A 244 10.89 -0.14 3.14
N TYR A 245 9.77 -0.61 2.58
CA TYR A 245 9.75 -1.78 1.70
C TYR A 245 10.60 -1.56 0.45
N TRP A 246 10.42 -0.42 -0.22
CA TRP A 246 11.12 -0.10 -1.46
C TRP A 246 12.62 0.08 -1.26
N ASP A 247 13.06 0.53 -0.09
CA ASP A 247 14.47 0.68 0.27
C ASP A 247 15.10 -0.61 0.83
N CYS A 248 14.41 -1.75 0.79
CA CYS A 248 14.82 -3.01 1.46
C CYS A 248 15.20 -2.78 2.92
N GLY A 249 14.46 -1.89 3.61
CA GLY A 249 14.61 -1.65 5.04
C GLY A 249 14.00 -2.78 5.87
N ASP A 250 14.30 -2.78 7.17
CA ASP A 250 13.72 -3.75 8.09
C ASP A 250 12.25 -3.45 8.34
N TYR A 251 11.41 -4.47 8.20
CA TYR A 251 10.01 -4.43 8.59
C TYR A 251 9.55 -5.75 9.18
N LEU A 252 8.69 -5.65 10.18
CA LEU A 252 8.06 -6.78 10.85
C LEU A 252 6.55 -6.76 10.56
N GLY A 253 6.05 -7.82 9.93
CA GLY A 253 4.62 -8.05 9.75
C GLY A 253 4.11 -9.06 10.76
N ILE A 254 3.04 -8.74 11.46
CA ILE A 254 2.39 -9.63 12.44
C ILE A 254 0.94 -9.85 12.05
N GLY A 255 0.51 -11.09 12.08
CA GLY A 255 -0.82 -11.57 11.72
C GLY A 255 -0.82 -12.48 10.51
N PRO A 256 -1.91 -13.23 10.27
CA PRO A 256 -2.02 -14.17 9.16
C PRO A 256 -1.74 -13.50 7.81
N ALA A 257 -0.95 -14.14 6.96
CA ALA A 257 -0.47 -13.65 5.67
C ALA A 257 0.44 -12.40 5.73
N ALA A 258 0.85 -11.93 6.90
CA ALA A 258 1.80 -10.83 7.02
C ALA A 258 3.21 -11.28 6.68
N HIS A 259 3.91 -10.50 5.86
CA HIS A 259 5.32 -10.71 5.49
C HIS A 259 6.25 -9.81 6.28
N SER A 260 7.48 -10.25 6.45
CA SER A 260 8.55 -9.54 7.17
C SER A 260 9.86 -9.62 6.40
N CYS A 261 10.72 -8.62 6.61
CA CYS A 261 12.13 -8.65 6.25
C CYS A 261 12.93 -8.02 7.40
N MET A 262 13.70 -8.83 8.11
CA MET A 262 14.49 -8.39 9.28
C MET A 262 15.93 -8.85 9.12
N GLY A 263 16.88 -7.93 9.15
CA GLY A 263 18.30 -8.24 8.95
C GLY A 263 18.57 -8.98 7.63
N GLY A 264 17.86 -8.63 6.56
CA GLY A 264 17.97 -9.24 5.24
C GLY A 264 17.36 -10.65 5.12
N LYS A 265 16.62 -11.14 6.13
CA LYS A 265 15.90 -12.42 6.10
C LYS A 265 14.41 -12.18 5.95
N ARG A 266 13.79 -12.86 4.99
CA ARG A 266 12.35 -12.80 4.74
C ARG A 266 11.65 -13.96 5.41
N PHE A 267 10.49 -13.68 5.99
CA PHE A 267 9.58 -14.68 6.54
C PHE A 267 8.15 -14.16 6.51
N TYR A 268 7.19 -15.05 6.66
CA TYR A 268 5.77 -14.69 6.68
C TYR A 268 4.99 -15.58 7.63
N TYR A 269 3.83 -15.09 8.09
CA TYR A 269 2.84 -15.93 8.76
C TYR A 269 1.95 -16.62 7.73
N PRO A 270 1.65 -17.93 7.91
CA PRO A 270 0.65 -18.61 7.08
C PRO A 270 -0.70 -17.88 7.08
N ALA A 271 -1.43 -17.96 5.98
CA ALA A 271 -2.76 -17.38 5.83
C ALA A 271 -3.82 -18.23 6.54
N ASP A 272 -3.71 -18.34 7.87
CA ASP A 272 -4.57 -19.13 8.74
C ASP A 272 -4.86 -18.38 10.05
N THR A 273 -6.03 -17.71 10.09
CA THR A 273 -6.47 -16.96 11.27
C THR A 273 -6.76 -17.87 12.46
N GLU A 274 -7.27 -19.07 12.24
CA GLU A 274 -7.60 -20.00 13.32
C GLU A 274 -6.34 -20.54 14.00
N ALA A 275 -5.33 -20.94 13.22
CA ALA A 275 -4.04 -21.35 13.76
C ALA A 275 -3.34 -20.19 14.51
N PHE A 276 -3.45 -18.95 13.98
CA PHE A 276 -2.91 -17.76 14.64
C PHE A 276 -3.58 -17.50 16.01
N LEU A 277 -4.89 -17.63 16.08
CA LEU A 277 -5.65 -17.48 17.33
C LEU A 277 -5.26 -18.54 18.36
N ARG A 278 -5.08 -19.81 17.93
CA ARG A 278 -4.71 -20.93 18.82
C ARG A 278 -3.22 -20.96 19.17
N ASP A 279 -2.43 -20.00 18.68
CA ASP A 279 -0.98 -19.98 18.92
C ASP A 279 -0.20 -21.14 18.24
N GLU A 280 -0.75 -21.63 17.13
CA GLU A 280 -0.18 -22.72 16.33
C GLU A 280 0.54 -22.21 15.07
N ALA A 281 0.35 -20.92 14.70
CA ALA A 281 0.97 -20.32 13.53
C ALA A 281 2.37 -19.81 13.86
N ALA A 282 3.39 -20.46 13.36
CA ALA A 282 4.78 -19.99 13.43
C ALA A 282 5.18 -19.30 12.12
N PRO A 283 6.05 -18.27 12.17
CA PRO A 283 6.61 -17.67 10.97
C PRO A 283 7.40 -18.68 10.13
N VAL A 284 7.19 -18.64 8.81
CA VAL A 284 7.84 -19.50 7.81
C VAL A 284 8.89 -18.70 7.07
N MET A 285 10.11 -19.21 7.01
CA MET A 285 11.21 -18.54 6.30
C MET A 285 10.96 -18.55 4.77
N ASP A 286 11.19 -17.40 4.13
CA ASP A 286 10.95 -17.14 2.70
C ASP A 286 12.23 -16.56 2.03
N GLY A 287 13.40 -17.07 2.41
CA GLY A 287 14.68 -16.69 1.82
C GLY A 287 15.26 -15.38 2.39
N GLY A 288 15.90 -14.60 1.53
CA GLY A 288 16.56 -13.36 1.89
C GLY A 288 16.18 -12.20 0.97
N CYS A 289 16.54 -10.97 1.37
CA CYS A 289 16.45 -9.79 0.53
C CYS A 289 17.86 -9.47 0.00
N GLY A 290 18.07 -9.65 -1.30
CA GLY A 290 19.38 -9.56 -1.96
C GLY A 290 19.50 -8.37 -2.92
N ALA A 291 20.57 -8.41 -3.71
CA ALA A 291 20.84 -7.37 -4.71
C ALA A 291 19.74 -7.28 -5.78
N GLU A 292 19.17 -8.39 -6.17
CA GLU A 292 18.10 -8.47 -7.18
C GLU A 292 16.81 -7.86 -6.64
N ASP A 293 16.42 -8.18 -5.38
CA ASP A 293 15.27 -7.55 -4.74
C ASP A 293 15.44 -6.03 -4.65
N TYR A 294 16.63 -5.57 -4.23
CA TYR A 294 16.91 -4.14 -4.15
C TYR A 294 16.80 -3.45 -5.51
N LEU A 295 17.33 -4.05 -6.58
CA LEU A 295 17.20 -3.54 -7.94
C LEU A 295 15.71 -3.44 -8.36
N ILE A 296 14.95 -4.51 -8.15
CA ILE A 296 13.51 -4.55 -8.46
C ILE A 296 12.75 -3.45 -7.73
N LEU A 297 12.98 -3.32 -6.41
CA LEU A 297 12.25 -2.38 -5.56
C LEU A 297 12.64 -0.93 -5.81
N GLN A 298 13.94 -0.63 -6.02
CA GLN A 298 14.38 0.74 -6.32
C GLN A 298 13.89 1.25 -7.68
N LEU A 299 13.75 0.38 -8.69
CA LEU A 299 13.21 0.77 -9.99
C LEU A 299 11.69 1.03 -9.97
N ARG A 300 10.99 0.71 -8.88
CA ARG A 300 9.60 1.16 -8.66
C ARG A 300 9.53 2.64 -8.28
N LEU A 301 10.61 3.18 -7.73
CA LEU A 301 10.69 4.56 -7.24
C LEU A 301 11.03 5.54 -8.36
N ARG A 302 10.39 6.71 -8.35
CA ARG A 302 10.72 7.81 -9.28
C ARG A 302 12.13 8.38 -9.05
N LYS A 303 12.69 8.24 -7.83
CA LYS A 303 14.09 8.56 -7.55
C LYS A 303 15.07 7.60 -8.23
N GLY A 304 14.62 6.38 -8.56
CA GLY A 304 15.39 5.35 -9.23
C GLY A 304 16.45 4.66 -8.37
N LEU A 305 17.24 3.81 -9.03
CA LEU A 305 18.34 3.03 -8.47
C LEU A 305 19.64 3.81 -8.57
N SER A 306 20.28 4.07 -7.43
CA SER A 306 21.68 4.55 -7.40
C SER A 306 22.63 3.38 -7.61
N LEU A 307 23.41 3.42 -8.68
CA LEU A 307 24.43 2.39 -8.97
C LEU A 307 25.56 2.42 -7.95
N ASP A 308 25.90 3.58 -7.41
CA ASP A 308 26.93 3.73 -6.38
C ASP A 308 26.50 3.07 -5.06
N GLU A 309 25.22 3.27 -4.64
CA GLU A 309 24.70 2.62 -3.44
C GLU A 309 24.50 1.11 -3.66
N TYR A 310 24.08 0.70 -4.86
CA TYR A 310 23.97 -0.70 -5.25
C TYR A 310 25.33 -1.43 -5.15
N LYS A 311 26.38 -0.82 -5.69
CA LYS A 311 27.75 -1.32 -5.57
C LYS A 311 28.21 -1.37 -4.11
N LYS A 312 27.97 -0.30 -3.36
CA LYS A 312 28.37 -0.20 -1.95
C LYS A 312 27.69 -1.26 -1.07
N ARG A 313 26.39 -1.51 -1.26
CA ARG A 313 25.61 -2.48 -0.45
C ARG A 313 25.91 -3.93 -0.81
N TYR A 314 26.04 -4.22 -2.09
CA TYR A 314 26.05 -5.60 -2.60
C TYR A 314 27.32 -5.99 -3.34
N GLY A 315 28.26 -5.07 -3.56
CA GLY A 315 29.50 -5.32 -4.32
C GLY A 315 29.26 -5.63 -5.80
N ARG A 316 28.05 -5.32 -6.33
CA ARG A 316 27.67 -5.59 -7.72
C ARG A 316 27.67 -4.32 -8.57
N GLU A 317 28.04 -4.46 -9.82
CA GLU A 317 28.00 -3.40 -10.84
C GLU A 317 27.23 -3.90 -12.06
N PHE A 318 26.68 -2.98 -12.83
CA PHE A 318 26.09 -3.32 -14.11
C PHE A 318 27.17 -3.69 -15.11
N SER A 319 26.95 -4.79 -15.81
CA SER A 319 27.77 -5.23 -16.93
C SER A 319 27.69 -4.23 -18.10
N THR A 320 28.63 -4.33 -19.04
CA THR A 320 28.61 -3.55 -20.28
C THR A 320 27.31 -3.78 -21.07
N ALA A 321 26.77 -5.02 -21.05
CA ALA A 321 25.52 -5.34 -21.74
C ALA A 321 24.31 -4.66 -21.05
N GLN A 322 24.22 -4.70 -19.72
CA GLN A 322 23.16 -4.01 -18.98
C GLN A 322 23.23 -2.49 -19.18
N LEU A 323 24.44 -1.88 -19.17
CA LEU A 323 24.58 -0.44 -19.45
C LEU A 323 24.22 -0.07 -20.88
N ALA A 324 24.47 -0.95 -21.87
CA ALA A 324 24.02 -0.74 -23.23
C ALA A 324 22.51 -0.83 -23.35
N PHE A 325 21.87 -1.77 -22.66
CA PHE A 325 20.41 -1.88 -22.58
C PHE A 325 19.79 -0.64 -21.91
N VAL A 326 20.34 -0.17 -20.80
CA VAL A 326 19.90 1.08 -20.14
C VAL A 326 19.93 2.27 -21.11
N LYS A 327 21.01 2.42 -21.89
CA LYS A 327 21.09 3.49 -22.92
C LYS A 327 19.99 3.36 -23.98
N ASN A 328 19.60 2.14 -24.35
CA ASN A 328 18.46 1.93 -25.26
C ASN A 328 17.13 2.32 -24.60
N CYS A 329 16.92 1.98 -23.33
CA CYS A 329 15.73 2.43 -22.57
C CYS A 329 15.64 3.96 -22.51
N VAL A 330 16.76 4.65 -22.28
CA VAL A 330 16.82 6.13 -22.30
C VAL A 330 16.45 6.67 -23.67
N LYS A 331 17.04 6.11 -24.75
CA LYS A 331 16.74 6.53 -26.11
C LYS A 331 15.27 6.33 -26.51
N SER A 332 14.64 5.30 -25.95
CA SER A 332 13.21 4.99 -26.17
C SER A 332 12.27 5.74 -25.22
N GLY A 333 12.77 6.59 -24.32
CA GLY A 333 11.96 7.37 -23.39
C GLY A 333 11.44 6.61 -22.16
N TYR A 334 11.92 5.38 -21.91
CA TYR A 334 11.51 4.56 -20.77
C TYR A 334 12.30 4.81 -19.50
N ALA A 335 13.48 5.41 -19.60
CA ALA A 335 14.33 5.68 -18.44
C ALA A 335 15.08 7.00 -18.58
N ASN A 336 15.51 7.52 -17.43
CA ASN A 336 16.53 8.57 -17.32
C ASN A 336 17.77 7.93 -16.69
N PHE A 337 18.96 8.28 -17.18
CA PHE A 337 20.23 7.80 -16.65
C PHE A 337 21.31 8.88 -16.76
N ASP A 338 21.85 9.30 -15.63
CA ASP A 338 22.87 10.35 -15.55
C ASP A 338 24.31 9.79 -15.40
N GLY A 339 24.47 8.47 -15.47
CA GLY A 339 25.72 7.75 -15.21
C GLY A 339 25.83 7.17 -13.82
N HIS A 340 25.01 7.63 -12.86
CA HIS A 340 24.97 7.19 -11.47
C HIS A 340 23.62 6.66 -11.03
N THR A 341 22.54 7.25 -11.53
CA THR A 341 21.17 6.90 -11.15
C THR A 341 20.34 6.49 -12.37
N LEU A 342 19.74 5.32 -12.29
CA LEU A 342 18.76 4.81 -13.26
C LEU A 342 17.35 4.98 -12.70
N ALA A 343 16.54 5.84 -13.30
CA ALA A 343 15.15 6.07 -12.92
C ALA A 343 14.21 5.80 -14.09
N LEU A 344 13.14 5.04 -13.87
CA LEU A 344 12.13 4.82 -14.90
C LEU A 344 11.20 6.04 -15.04
N THR A 345 10.84 6.35 -16.30
CA THR A 345 9.77 7.30 -16.59
C THR A 345 8.41 6.67 -16.30
N PRO A 346 7.29 7.41 -16.29
CA PRO A 346 5.96 6.80 -16.21
C PRO A 346 5.72 5.71 -17.27
N ALA A 347 6.16 5.95 -18.51
CA ALA A 347 6.10 4.94 -19.57
C ALA A 347 6.99 3.72 -19.29
N GLY A 348 8.16 3.93 -18.68
CA GLY A 348 9.05 2.85 -18.25
C GLY A 348 8.47 2.02 -17.12
N LEU A 349 7.73 2.63 -16.20
CA LEU A 349 7.06 1.91 -15.11
C LEU A 349 5.98 0.94 -15.60
N ILE A 350 5.27 1.28 -16.70
CA ILE A 350 4.29 0.37 -17.33
C ILE A 350 4.97 -0.92 -17.83
N VAL A 351 6.15 -0.80 -18.41
CA VAL A 351 6.92 -1.93 -18.99
C VAL A 351 8.04 -2.41 -18.04
N GLN A 352 7.95 -2.07 -16.76
CA GLN A 352 8.99 -2.36 -15.78
C GLN A 352 9.42 -3.83 -15.76
N ASN A 353 8.47 -4.76 -15.82
CA ASN A 353 8.77 -6.19 -15.80
C ASN A 353 9.66 -6.62 -16.96
N SER A 354 9.42 -6.07 -18.17
CA SER A 354 10.27 -6.35 -19.33
C SER A 354 11.67 -5.74 -19.17
N ILE A 355 11.75 -4.55 -18.58
CA ILE A 355 13.06 -3.91 -18.30
C ILE A 355 13.82 -4.72 -17.23
N LEU A 356 13.15 -5.17 -16.18
CA LEU A 356 13.76 -5.97 -15.12
C LEU A 356 14.27 -7.32 -15.64
N ALA A 357 13.55 -7.98 -16.55
CA ALA A 357 13.97 -9.26 -17.14
C ALA A 357 15.32 -9.17 -17.89
N GLU A 358 15.69 -7.99 -18.42
CA GLU A 358 16.96 -7.74 -19.10
C GLU A 358 18.07 -7.26 -18.12
N LEU A 359 17.70 -6.81 -16.93
CA LEU A 359 18.63 -6.31 -15.93
C LEU A 359 19.00 -7.34 -14.86
N LEU A 360 18.19 -8.39 -14.68
CA LEU A 360 18.42 -9.50 -13.74
C LEU A 360 19.20 -10.63 -14.40
#